data_04bcc28c8befb4cf48b95c612a66f870
#
_entry.id   04bcc28c8befb4cf48b95c612a66f870
#
_cell.length_a   1.000
_cell.length_b   1.000
_cell.length_c   1.000
_cell.angle_alpha   90.00
_cell.angle_beta   90.00
_cell.angle_gamma   90.00
#
_symmetry.space_group_name_H-M   'P 1'
#
loop_
_entity.id
_entity.type
_entity.pdbx_description
1 polymer ?
#
loop_
_entity_poly.entity_id
_entity_poly.type
_entity_poly.pdbx_seq_one_letter_code
_entity_poly.pdbx_strand_id
1 'polypeptide(L)'
;MVNISSDVIRGYNDTIILYLLLDRPSYGYEISKQIRLISEEKYVIKETTLYSAFTRLEKNGYITSFSSNDNASGKRRTYYQICLLYTSDAADD
;
A
#
# COMPACT_ATOMS: atom_id res chain seq x y z
N MET A 1 -12.77 16.20 1.11
CA MET A 1 -11.56 15.42 1.06
C MET A 1 -10.61 15.73 2.19
N VAL A 2 -10.13 14.73 2.85
CA VAL A 2 -9.24 14.92 3.98
C VAL A 2 -7.79 14.94 3.50
N ASN A 3 -7.07 15.98 3.87
CA ASN A 3 -5.64 16.05 3.60
C ASN A 3 -4.88 15.51 4.79
N ILE A 4 -3.89 14.68 4.50
CA ILE A 4 -3.08 14.08 5.55
C ILE A 4 -1.72 14.78 5.55
N SER A 5 -1.32 15.26 6.71
CA SER A 5 -0.05 15.97 6.80
C SER A 5 1.11 15.01 6.57
N SER A 6 2.22 15.57 6.11
CA SER A 6 3.40 14.74 5.83
C SER A 6 3.95 14.13 7.11
N ASP A 7 3.78 14.80 8.24
CA ASP A 7 4.25 14.24 9.51
C ASP A 7 3.47 12.99 9.88
N VAL A 8 2.16 13.00 9.65
CA VAL A 8 1.32 11.84 9.93
C VAL A 8 1.72 10.69 9.01
N ILE A 9 1.90 10.97 7.72
CA ILE A 9 2.27 9.92 6.78
C ILE A 9 3.60 9.32 7.16
N ARG A 10 4.57 10.15 7.53
CA ARG A 10 5.89 9.66 7.90
C ARG A 10 5.84 8.74 9.10
N GLY A 11 4.96 9.02 10.06
CA GLY A 11 4.86 8.21 11.26
C GLY A 11 3.98 6.98 11.10
N TYR A 12 3.13 6.94 10.08
CA TYR A 12 2.16 5.87 9.93
C TYR A 12 2.14 5.30 8.52
N ASN A 13 3.32 5.10 7.94
CA ASN A 13 3.43 4.58 6.58
C ASN A 13 2.64 3.30 6.39
N ASP A 14 2.77 2.36 7.32
CA ASP A 14 2.09 1.07 7.19
C ASP A 14 0.58 1.23 7.17
N THR A 15 0.06 2.05 8.07
CA THR A 15 -1.37 2.28 8.15
C THR A 15 -1.91 2.95 6.89
N ILE A 16 -1.17 3.91 6.38
CA ILE A 16 -1.59 4.61 5.17
C ILE A 16 -1.62 3.65 3.98
N ILE A 17 -0.62 2.81 3.87
CA ILE A 17 -0.57 1.84 2.78
C ILE A 17 -1.76 0.89 2.86
N LEU A 18 -2.07 0.38 4.06
CA LEU A 18 -3.24 -0.47 4.24
C LEU A 18 -4.52 0.24 3.85
N TYR A 19 -4.64 1.48 4.26
CA TYR A 19 -5.81 2.28 3.91
C TYR A 19 -5.99 2.38 2.40
N LEU A 20 -4.90 2.62 1.68
CA LEU A 20 -4.98 2.77 0.24
C LEU A 20 -5.28 1.45 -0.46
N LEU A 21 -4.97 0.33 0.18
CA LEU A 21 -5.25 -0.98 -0.40
C LEU A 21 -6.65 -1.48 -0.08
N LEU A 22 -7.37 -0.81 0.82
CA LEU A 22 -8.72 -1.24 1.17
C LEU A 22 -9.66 -1.25 -0.02
N ASP A 23 -9.48 -0.29 -0.91
CA ASP A 23 -10.38 -0.13 -2.04
C ASP A 23 -10.14 -1.19 -3.11
N ARG A 24 -8.88 -1.45 -3.40
CA ARG A 24 -8.53 -2.40 -4.45
C ARG A 24 -7.04 -2.71 -4.38
N PRO A 25 -6.62 -3.80 -5.01
CA PRO A 25 -5.20 -4.08 -5.12
C PRO A 25 -4.46 -2.96 -5.87
N SER A 26 -3.22 -2.75 -5.51
CA SER A 26 -2.43 -1.70 -6.13
C SER A 26 -0.97 -2.10 -6.14
N TYR A 27 -0.15 -1.30 -6.78
CA TYR A 27 1.28 -1.60 -6.88
C TYR A 27 2.08 -0.40 -6.40
N GLY A 28 3.39 -0.61 -6.23
CA GLY A 28 4.23 0.37 -5.56
C GLY A 28 4.15 1.77 -6.12
N TYR A 29 4.26 1.90 -7.44
CA TYR A 29 4.23 3.22 -8.05
C TYR A 29 2.90 3.95 -7.76
N GLU A 30 1.81 3.22 -7.87
CA GLU A 30 0.50 3.82 -7.64
C GLU A 30 0.31 4.23 -6.19
N ILE A 31 0.76 3.39 -5.26
CA ILE A 31 0.69 3.72 -3.85
C ILE A 31 1.52 4.97 -3.57
N SER A 32 2.73 5.02 -4.11
CA SER A 32 3.59 6.18 -3.95
C SER A 32 2.93 7.45 -4.48
N LYS A 33 2.29 7.34 -5.62
CA LYS A 33 1.60 8.46 -6.23
C LYS A 33 0.43 8.93 -5.36
N GLN A 34 -0.33 7.98 -4.82
CA GLN A 34 -1.46 8.32 -3.96
C GLN A 34 -0.98 9.03 -2.69
N ILE A 35 0.10 8.56 -2.10
CA ILE A 35 0.64 9.18 -0.91
C ILE A 35 1.04 10.62 -1.21
N ARG A 36 1.67 10.83 -2.36
CA ARG A 36 2.07 12.18 -2.73
C ARG A 36 0.86 13.09 -2.90
N LEU A 37 -0.20 12.56 -3.49
CA LEU A 37 -1.41 13.35 -3.71
C LEU A 37 -2.14 13.69 -2.42
N ILE A 38 -2.29 12.74 -1.52
CA ILE A 38 -3.02 13.01 -0.29
C ILE A 38 -2.24 13.92 0.66
N SER A 39 -0.93 14.04 0.46
CA SER A 39 -0.11 14.98 1.24
C SER A 39 0.04 16.31 0.53
N GLU A 40 -0.67 16.52 -0.58
CA GLU A 40 -0.55 17.71 -1.39
C GLU A 40 0.89 17.90 -1.87
N GLU A 41 1.52 16.79 -2.22
CA GLU A 41 2.89 16.73 -2.74
C GLU A 41 3.95 17.21 -1.75
N LYS A 42 3.58 17.27 -0.47
CA LYS A 42 4.54 17.66 0.56
C LYS A 42 5.38 16.49 1.05
N TYR A 43 4.95 15.26 0.80
CA TYR A 43 5.69 14.10 1.22
C TYR A 43 5.82 13.13 0.05
N VAL A 44 7.06 12.80 -0.27
CA VAL A 44 7.35 11.80 -1.30
C VAL A 44 8.02 10.62 -0.60
N ILE A 45 7.33 9.49 -0.56
CA ILE A 45 7.87 8.32 0.12
C ILE A 45 9.00 7.74 -0.72
N LYS A 46 10.10 7.39 -0.06
CA LYS A 46 11.23 6.77 -0.75
C LYS A 46 10.88 5.34 -1.11
N GLU A 47 11.42 4.90 -2.24
CA GLU A 47 11.19 3.53 -2.70
C GLU A 47 11.60 2.51 -1.64
N THR A 48 12.75 2.73 -1.03
CA THR A 48 13.21 1.79 -0.01
C THR A 48 12.26 1.73 1.17
N THR A 49 11.74 2.88 1.59
CA THR A 49 10.77 2.92 2.69
C THR A 49 9.48 2.22 2.29
N LEU A 50 9.03 2.47 1.08
CA LEU A 50 7.77 1.88 0.60
C LEU A 50 7.86 0.36 0.56
N TYR A 51 8.92 -0.16 -0.04
CA TYR A 51 9.03 -1.61 -0.17
C TYR A 51 9.39 -2.29 1.15
N SER A 52 10.05 -1.58 2.05
CA SER A 52 10.26 -2.11 3.39
C SER A 52 8.93 -2.26 4.11
N ALA A 53 8.03 -1.30 3.92
CA ALA A 53 6.70 -1.38 4.53
C ALA A 53 5.91 -2.54 3.93
N PHE A 54 5.96 -2.72 2.61
CA PHE A 54 5.29 -3.84 1.98
C PHE A 54 5.80 -5.17 2.54
N THR A 55 7.11 -5.31 2.65
CA THR A 55 7.70 -6.54 3.17
C THR A 55 7.24 -6.81 4.59
N ARG A 56 7.23 -5.78 5.40
CA ARG A 56 6.82 -5.92 6.79
C ARG A 56 5.35 -6.30 6.90
N LEU A 57 4.50 -5.64 6.12
CA LEU A 57 3.07 -5.93 6.14
C LEU A 57 2.77 -7.33 5.63
N GLU A 58 3.47 -7.74 4.60
CA GLU A 58 3.29 -9.07 4.04
C GLU A 58 3.75 -10.13 5.02
N LYS A 59 4.87 -9.89 5.67
CA LYS A 59 5.40 -10.82 6.65
C LYS A 59 4.46 -10.99 7.84
N ASN A 60 3.77 -9.92 8.21
CA ASN A 60 2.82 -9.96 9.31
C ASN A 60 1.45 -10.51 8.92
N GLY A 61 1.25 -10.79 7.64
CA GLY A 61 0.00 -11.37 7.19
C GLY A 61 -1.09 -10.37 6.90
N TYR A 62 -0.77 -9.09 6.85
CA TYR A 62 -1.78 -8.06 6.55
C TYR A 62 -2.08 -7.95 5.08
N ILE A 63 -1.10 -8.21 4.24
CA ILE A 63 -1.26 -8.11 2.78
C ILE A 63 -0.60 -9.28 2.11
N THR A 64 -1.01 -9.53 0.86
CA THR A 64 -0.35 -10.52 0.01
C THR A 64 0.01 -9.86 -1.30
N SER A 65 0.95 -10.47 -2.01
CA SER A 65 1.38 -9.96 -3.30
C SER A 65 1.08 -10.96 -4.39
N PHE A 66 0.88 -10.46 -5.60
CA PHE A 66 0.69 -11.32 -6.76
C PHE A 66 1.19 -10.57 -7.99
N SER A 67 1.57 -11.33 -9.01
CA SER A 67 2.04 -10.77 -10.26
C SER A 67 0.89 -10.65 -11.24
N SER A 68 0.87 -9.56 -11.99
CA SER A 68 -0.14 -9.36 -13.00
C SER A 68 0.51 -8.71 -14.21
N ASN A 69 0.05 -9.10 -15.40
CA ASN A 69 0.55 -8.53 -16.62
C ASN A 69 -0.23 -7.29 -16.97
N ASP A 70 0.49 -6.26 -17.38
CA ASP A 70 -0.12 -5.05 -17.90
C ASP A 70 -0.30 -5.25 -19.39
N ASN A 71 -1.55 -5.48 -19.81
CA ASN A 71 -1.83 -5.78 -21.21
C ASN A 71 -1.43 -4.63 -22.13
N ALA A 72 -1.50 -3.42 -21.64
CA ALA A 72 -1.20 -2.26 -22.49
C ALA A 72 0.28 -2.16 -22.78
N SER A 73 1.14 -2.44 -21.81
CA SER A 73 2.57 -2.31 -22.00
C SER A 73 3.28 -3.65 -22.08
N GLY A 74 2.59 -4.73 -21.77
CA GLY A 74 3.20 -6.05 -21.77
C GLY A 74 4.14 -6.30 -20.63
N LYS A 75 4.14 -5.44 -19.64
CA LYS A 75 5.02 -5.57 -18.49
C LYS A 75 4.33 -6.27 -17.35
N ARG A 76 5.11 -7.00 -16.58
CA ARG A 76 4.61 -7.67 -15.39
C ARG A 76 4.81 -6.75 -14.20
N ARG A 77 3.79 -6.63 -13.36
CA ARG A 77 3.85 -5.82 -12.16
C ARG A 77 3.50 -6.66 -10.95
N THR A 78 4.09 -6.31 -9.81
CA THR A 78 3.73 -6.94 -8.55
C THR A 78 2.69 -6.08 -7.86
N TYR A 79 1.51 -6.68 -7.66
CA TYR A 79 0.41 -6.01 -6.98
C TYR A 79 0.32 -6.51 -5.55
N TYR A 80 -0.24 -5.67 -4.70
CA TYR A 80 -0.46 -6.00 -3.29
C TYR A 80 -1.93 -5.81 -2.97
N GLN A 81 -2.44 -6.63 -2.07
CA GLN A 81 -3.84 -6.54 -1.66
C GLN A 81 -3.97 -6.94 -0.20
N ILE A 82 -5.05 -6.48 0.43
CA ILE A 82 -5.33 -6.81 1.81
C ILE A 82 -5.56 -8.30 1.93
N CYS A 83 -5.04 -8.89 2.98
CA CYS A 83 -5.20 -10.32 3.23
C CYS A 83 -6.52 -10.56 3.93
N LEU A 84 -7.44 -11.21 3.23
CA LEU A 84 -8.76 -11.45 3.79
C LEU A 84 -8.76 -12.47 4.92
N LEU A 85 -7.80 -13.38 4.89
CA LEU A 85 -7.69 -14.37 5.95
C LEU A 85 -7.44 -13.71 7.29
N TYR A 86 -6.63 -12.69 7.29
CA TYR A 86 -6.34 -11.97 8.51
C TYR A 86 -7.61 -11.37 9.09
N THR A 87 -8.42 -10.79 8.23
CA THR A 87 -9.67 -10.18 8.66
C THR A 87 -10.63 -11.22 9.22
N SER A 88 -10.72 -12.34 8.54
CA SER A 88 -11.60 -13.43 8.99
C SER A 88 -11.19 -13.94 10.35
N ASP A 89 -9.91 -14.05 10.55
CA ASP A 89 -9.39 -14.54 11.81
C ASP A 89 -9.80 -13.66 12.96
N ALA A 90 -9.69 -12.38 12.74
CA ALA A 90 -10.07 -11.43 13.77
C ALA A 90 -11.54 -11.56 14.11
N ALA A 91 -12.35 -11.81 13.11
CA ALA A 91 -13.79 -11.92 13.31
C ALA A 91 -14.16 -13.18 14.04
N ASP A 92 -13.33 -14.17 13.94
CA ASP A 92 -13.65 -15.48 14.46
C ASP A 92 -13.61 -15.54 15.95
N ASP A 93 -12.90 -14.67 16.53
CA ASP A 93 -12.81 -14.66 17.98
C ASP A 93 -13.85 -13.81 18.60
#